data_cd08316f7fe49147e68715c70b795d1b
#
_entry.id   cd08316f7fe49147e68715c70b795d1b
#
_cell.length_a   1.000
_cell.length_b   1.000
_cell.length_c   1.000
_cell.angle_alpha   90.00
_cell.angle_beta   90.00
_cell.angle_gamma   90.00
#
_symmetry.space_group_name_H-M   'P 1'
#
loop_
_entity.id
_entity.type
_entity.pdbx_description
1 polymer ?
#
loop_
_entity_poly.entity_id
_entity_poly.type
_entity_poly.pdbx_seq_one_letter_code
_entity_poly.pdbx_strand_id
1 'polypeptide(L)'
;MTQFSTFVQTTTHKTLEQLSDREIYVQLLNYVKEISADKPKNTAKRKVYYISAEFLIGKLLSNNLINLGIYQEIKAELAKAGKSLSHIEDIDPEPSLGNGGLGRLASCFIDSMSTLGLNAEGVGLNYHCGLFKQVFKKNEQHAEPNNWIEENSWLIPTEISYEVPFKHFTLTSKLDRVDILGYKKESKNYLNLFDIQALNYNLIETGIEFNKTKIKENLTLFLYPDDSDKNGELLRIYQQYFMVSNAAQLLIDEAIERGSNLHDLADYAYVQINDTHPSMVIPELIRLLTK
;
A
#
# COMPACT_ATOMS: atom_id res chain seq x y z
N MET A 1 -13.81 30.88 7.02
CA MET A 1 -12.71 29.94 6.82
C MET A 1 -13.34 28.59 6.55
N THR A 2 -12.82 27.83 5.60
CA THR A 2 -13.20 26.44 5.38
C THR A 2 -12.55 25.55 6.44
N GLN A 3 -12.97 24.31 6.53
CA GLN A 3 -12.37 23.37 7.49
C GLN A 3 -10.87 23.16 7.22
N PHE A 4 -10.45 23.09 5.95
CA PHE A 4 -9.04 22.93 5.60
C PHE A 4 -8.19 24.15 5.93
N SER A 5 -8.63 25.40 5.63
CA SER A 5 -7.88 26.60 6.06
C SER A 5 -7.73 26.66 7.58
N THR A 6 -8.76 26.26 8.32
CA THR A 6 -8.70 26.23 9.80
C THR A 6 -7.68 25.20 10.26
N PHE A 7 -7.67 24.01 9.66
CA PHE A 7 -6.68 22.96 9.92
C PHE A 7 -5.25 23.48 9.68
N VAL A 8 -5.00 24.07 8.50
CA VAL A 8 -3.69 24.64 8.15
C VAL A 8 -3.25 25.72 9.15
N GLN A 9 -4.14 26.64 9.48
CA GLN A 9 -3.83 27.69 10.44
C GLN A 9 -3.49 27.12 11.83
N THR A 10 -4.18 26.07 12.25
CA THR A 10 -3.95 25.44 13.57
C THR A 10 -2.63 24.68 13.59
N THR A 11 -2.29 23.97 12.53
CA THR A 11 -1.10 23.09 12.49
C THR A 11 0.18 23.84 12.15
N THR A 12 0.11 24.90 11.34
CA THR A 12 1.31 25.60 10.82
C THR A 12 1.45 27.02 11.33
N HIS A 13 0.40 27.62 11.90
CA HIS A 13 0.31 29.04 12.24
C HIS A 13 0.50 29.98 11.03
N LYS A 14 0.28 29.48 9.81
CA LYS A 14 0.42 30.20 8.53
C LYS A 14 -0.91 30.15 7.76
N THR A 15 -1.07 31.07 6.80
CA THR A 15 -2.16 31.01 5.81
C THR A 15 -1.73 30.22 4.57
N LEU A 16 -2.69 29.81 3.71
CA LEU A 16 -2.39 29.07 2.47
C LEU A 16 -1.48 29.84 1.52
N GLU A 17 -1.60 31.18 1.46
CA GLU A 17 -0.76 32.04 0.62
C GLU A 17 0.71 32.03 1.05
N GLN A 18 0.97 31.79 2.33
CA GLN A 18 2.32 31.78 2.91
C GLN A 18 3.04 30.44 2.76
N LEU A 19 2.33 29.39 2.37
CA LEU A 19 2.88 28.06 2.20
C LEU A 19 3.35 27.82 0.76
N SER A 20 4.42 27.05 0.60
CA SER A 20 4.81 26.46 -0.69
C SER A 20 3.83 25.35 -1.11
N ASP A 21 3.79 25.00 -2.39
CA ASP A 21 2.95 23.92 -2.89
C ASP A 21 3.28 22.56 -2.22
N ARG A 22 4.56 22.33 -1.90
CA ARG A 22 5.01 21.14 -1.14
C ARG A 22 4.47 21.13 0.29
N GLU A 23 4.51 22.25 1.01
CA GLU A 23 3.94 22.35 2.34
C GLU A 23 2.42 22.14 2.30
N ILE A 24 1.73 22.71 1.29
CA ILE A 24 0.28 22.49 1.11
C ILE A 24 -0.03 21.03 0.83
N TYR A 25 0.76 20.34 -0.01
CA TYR A 25 0.62 18.90 -0.22
C TYR A 25 0.67 18.12 1.10
N VAL A 26 1.67 18.38 1.94
CA VAL A 26 1.80 17.72 3.25
C VAL A 26 0.60 18.02 4.15
N GLN A 27 0.12 19.26 4.15
CA GLN A 27 -1.08 19.61 4.94
C GLN A 27 -2.34 18.93 4.41
N LEU A 28 -2.52 18.79 3.08
CA LEU A 28 -3.65 18.07 2.49
C LEU A 28 -3.60 16.57 2.82
N LEU A 29 -2.42 15.96 2.73
CA LEU A 29 -2.20 14.56 3.11
C LEU A 29 -2.58 14.35 4.58
N ASN A 30 -2.08 15.19 5.48
CA ASN A 30 -2.38 15.10 6.92
C ASN A 30 -3.86 15.35 7.22
N TYR A 31 -4.47 16.35 6.57
CA TYR A 31 -5.90 16.64 6.70
C TYR A 31 -6.77 15.47 6.26
N VAL A 32 -6.47 14.87 5.10
CA VAL A 32 -7.19 13.68 4.62
C VAL A 32 -7.04 12.51 5.59
N LYS A 33 -5.82 12.27 6.10
CA LYS A 33 -5.59 11.24 7.11
C LYS A 33 -6.40 11.47 8.38
N GLU A 34 -6.45 12.73 8.89
CA GLU A 34 -7.19 13.08 10.08
C GLU A 34 -8.70 12.83 9.92
N ILE A 35 -9.32 13.38 8.85
CA ILE A 35 -10.76 13.20 8.62
C ILE A 35 -11.15 11.77 8.23
N SER A 36 -10.18 10.94 7.84
CA SER A 36 -10.38 9.52 7.50
C SER A 36 -10.14 8.60 8.69
N ALA A 37 -9.38 9.06 9.70
CA ALA A 37 -9.00 8.24 10.84
C ALA A 37 -10.22 7.64 11.56
N ASP A 38 -11.23 8.46 11.81
CA ASP A 38 -12.44 8.10 12.54
C ASP A 38 -13.49 7.36 11.69
N LYS A 39 -13.28 7.26 10.36
CA LYS A 39 -14.21 6.50 9.52
C LYS A 39 -14.19 5.01 9.91
N PRO A 40 -15.35 4.41 10.21
CA PRO A 40 -15.42 3.01 10.59
C PRO A 40 -15.01 2.11 9.41
N LYS A 41 -14.36 1.01 9.73
CA LYS A 41 -14.10 -0.07 8.79
C LYS A 41 -15.40 -0.78 8.42
N ASN A 42 -15.55 -1.17 7.15
CA ASN A 42 -16.63 -2.05 6.74
C ASN A 42 -16.52 -3.38 7.46
N THR A 43 -17.61 -3.87 8.05
CA THR A 43 -17.64 -5.08 8.85
C THR A 43 -18.75 -6.02 8.42
N ALA A 44 -18.48 -7.34 8.47
CA ALA A 44 -19.43 -8.42 8.33
C ALA A 44 -18.80 -9.69 8.93
N LYS A 45 -19.60 -10.75 9.18
CA LYS A 45 -19.07 -12.03 9.66
C LYS A 45 -17.98 -12.54 8.71
N ARG A 46 -18.29 -12.61 7.40
CA ARG A 46 -17.33 -13.02 6.36
C ARG A 46 -16.60 -11.84 5.80
N LYS A 47 -15.27 -11.94 5.68
CA LYS A 47 -14.38 -10.94 5.09
C LYS A 47 -13.72 -11.48 3.82
N VAL A 48 -13.61 -10.64 2.80
CA VAL A 48 -12.86 -10.91 1.57
C VAL A 48 -11.42 -10.46 1.76
N TYR A 49 -10.48 -11.36 1.55
CA TYR A 49 -9.04 -11.08 1.46
C TYR A 49 -8.62 -11.17 0.00
N TYR A 50 -8.34 -10.01 -0.59
CA TYR A 50 -7.88 -9.91 -1.97
C TYR A 50 -6.36 -9.91 -1.98
N ILE A 51 -5.76 -11.08 -2.24
CA ILE A 51 -4.30 -11.28 -2.22
C ILE A 51 -3.75 -11.06 -3.62
N SER A 52 -2.85 -10.09 -3.78
CA SER A 52 -2.22 -9.77 -5.05
C SER A 52 -0.78 -9.34 -4.85
N ALA A 53 0.10 -9.76 -5.79
CA ALA A 53 1.46 -9.27 -5.84
C ALA A 53 1.53 -7.78 -6.23
N GLU A 54 0.49 -7.27 -6.88
CA GLU A 54 0.46 -5.91 -7.43
C GLU A 54 -0.85 -5.18 -7.13
N PHE A 55 -0.74 -3.89 -6.80
CA PHE A 55 -1.85 -2.96 -6.65
C PHE A 55 -1.50 -1.62 -7.30
N LEU A 56 -1.96 -1.38 -8.53
CA LEU A 56 -1.80 -0.08 -9.19
C LEU A 56 -2.89 0.90 -8.71
N ILE A 57 -2.71 1.44 -7.52
CA ILE A 57 -3.71 2.32 -6.89
C ILE A 57 -3.69 3.76 -7.43
N GLY A 58 -2.60 4.16 -8.09
CA GLY A 58 -2.43 5.53 -8.61
C GLY A 58 -2.16 6.54 -7.50
N LYS A 59 -2.16 7.82 -7.86
CA LYS A 59 -2.01 8.93 -6.91
C LYS A 59 -3.22 9.01 -5.98
N LEU A 60 -2.97 9.12 -4.69
CA LEU A 60 -4.01 9.01 -3.67
C LEU A 60 -4.65 10.34 -3.30
N LEU A 61 -3.96 11.47 -3.45
CA LEU A 61 -4.51 12.76 -3.04
C LEU A 61 -5.83 13.07 -3.75
N SER A 62 -5.83 13.11 -5.07
CA SER A 62 -7.03 13.41 -5.87
C SER A 62 -8.14 12.39 -5.63
N ASN A 63 -7.78 11.10 -5.61
CA ASN A 63 -8.72 10.01 -5.36
C ASN A 63 -9.43 10.19 -4.02
N ASN A 64 -8.68 10.45 -2.96
CA ASN A 64 -9.23 10.61 -1.63
C ASN A 64 -10.10 11.88 -1.51
N LEU A 65 -9.68 13.01 -2.08
CA LEU A 65 -10.48 14.23 -2.09
C LEU A 65 -11.82 14.03 -2.83
N ILE A 66 -11.81 13.28 -3.94
CA ILE A 66 -13.03 12.94 -4.71
C ILE A 66 -13.92 12.01 -3.89
N ASN A 67 -13.36 10.96 -3.31
CA ASN A 67 -14.11 9.98 -2.52
C ASN A 67 -14.75 10.60 -1.26
N LEU A 68 -14.05 11.54 -0.63
CA LEU A 68 -14.58 12.35 0.49
C LEU A 68 -15.62 13.40 0.06
N GLY A 69 -15.70 13.69 -1.27
CA GLY A 69 -16.62 14.70 -1.80
C GLY A 69 -16.18 16.16 -1.61
N ILE A 70 -14.92 16.40 -1.21
CA ILE A 70 -14.38 17.72 -0.89
C ILE A 70 -13.46 18.30 -1.99
N TYR A 71 -13.25 17.58 -3.08
CA TYR A 71 -12.32 17.99 -4.16
C TYR A 71 -12.59 19.40 -4.68
N GLN A 72 -13.86 19.73 -4.99
CA GLN A 72 -14.21 21.04 -5.56
C GLN A 72 -14.07 22.16 -4.52
N GLU A 73 -14.35 21.89 -3.26
CA GLU A 73 -14.17 22.82 -2.16
C GLU A 73 -12.69 23.19 -1.99
N ILE A 74 -11.83 22.19 -1.87
CA ILE A 74 -10.36 22.37 -1.75
C ILE A 74 -9.81 23.11 -2.97
N LYS A 75 -10.22 22.74 -4.19
CA LYS A 75 -9.80 23.41 -5.43
C LYS A 75 -10.15 24.90 -5.41
N ALA A 76 -11.38 25.23 -5.03
CA ALA A 76 -11.84 26.62 -4.99
C ALA A 76 -11.13 27.43 -3.89
N GLU A 77 -10.83 26.80 -2.77
CA GLU A 77 -10.12 27.41 -1.66
C GLU A 77 -8.66 27.75 -2.04
N LEU A 78 -7.95 26.78 -2.61
CA LEU A 78 -6.59 26.98 -3.09
C LEU A 78 -6.52 28.06 -4.17
N ALA A 79 -7.47 28.09 -5.10
CA ALA A 79 -7.54 29.12 -6.13
C ALA A 79 -7.68 30.53 -5.55
N LYS A 80 -8.45 30.72 -4.46
CA LYS A 80 -8.55 32.00 -3.73
C LYS A 80 -7.22 32.44 -3.12
N ALA A 81 -6.41 31.48 -2.69
CA ALA A 81 -5.06 31.71 -2.17
C ALA A 81 -3.98 31.84 -3.28
N GLY A 82 -4.37 31.88 -4.55
CA GLY A 82 -3.46 31.94 -5.70
C GLY A 82 -2.69 30.63 -5.96
N LYS A 83 -3.19 29.50 -5.46
CA LYS A 83 -2.58 28.17 -5.59
C LYS A 83 -3.35 27.29 -6.58
N SER A 84 -2.64 26.34 -7.19
CA SER A 84 -3.23 25.38 -8.14
C SER A 84 -3.26 23.99 -7.53
N LEU A 85 -4.46 23.41 -7.35
CA LEU A 85 -4.57 22.04 -6.88
C LEU A 85 -3.86 21.06 -7.83
N SER A 86 -3.93 21.27 -9.15
CA SER A 86 -3.26 20.39 -10.12
C SER A 86 -1.73 20.38 -9.98
N HIS A 87 -1.10 21.52 -9.66
CA HIS A 87 0.34 21.55 -9.38
C HIS A 87 0.68 20.80 -8.08
N ILE A 88 -0.21 20.89 -7.08
CA ILE A 88 -0.02 20.19 -5.81
C ILE A 88 -0.22 18.67 -5.99
N GLU A 89 -1.19 18.25 -6.81
CA GLU A 89 -1.40 16.84 -7.18
C GLU A 89 -0.19 16.23 -7.92
N ASP A 90 0.56 17.04 -8.67
CA ASP A 90 1.79 16.58 -9.35
C ASP A 90 2.92 16.24 -8.36
N ILE A 91 2.89 16.84 -7.16
CA ILE A 91 3.86 16.56 -6.09
C ILE A 91 3.59 15.23 -5.39
N ASP A 92 2.33 14.75 -5.39
CA ASP A 92 1.94 13.46 -4.77
C ASP A 92 2.72 12.30 -5.42
N PRO A 93 3.58 11.58 -4.68
CA PRO A 93 4.29 10.43 -5.24
C PRO A 93 3.30 9.30 -5.51
N GLU A 94 3.34 8.75 -6.71
CA GLU A 94 2.53 7.59 -7.03
C GLU A 94 3.08 6.35 -6.33
N PRO A 95 2.27 5.64 -5.51
CA PRO A 95 2.68 4.40 -4.89
C PRO A 95 3.08 3.34 -5.93
N SER A 96 4.36 2.97 -5.94
CA SER A 96 4.94 2.03 -6.91
C SER A 96 4.66 0.57 -6.53
N LEU A 97 3.39 0.20 -6.37
CA LEU A 97 2.94 -1.10 -5.87
C LEU A 97 2.45 -2.04 -6.97
N GLY A 98 2.51 -1.64 -8.23
CA GLY A 98 2.07 -2.46 -9.35
C GLY A 98 1.99 -1.71 -10.66
N ASN A 99 1.77 -2.43 -11.75
CA ASN A 99 1.52 -1.84 -13.07
C ASN A 99 0.54 -2.70 -13.88
N GLY A 100 0.24 -2.22 -15.10
CA GLY A 100 -0.54 -2.97 -16.10
C GLY A 100 -1.92 -3.41 -15.64
N GLY A 101 -2.46 -4.44 -16.32
CA GLY A 101 -3.82 -4.92 -16.13
C GLY A 101 -4.05 -5.62 -14.79
N LEU A 102 -3.06 -6.41 -14.34
CA LEU A 102 -3.16 -7.17 -13.09
C LEU A 102 -3.27 -6.24 -11.87
N GLY A 103 -2.32 -5.32 -11.73
CA GLY A 103 -2.31 -4.36 -10.63
C GLY A 103 -3.50 -3.41 -10.66
N ARG A 104 -3.93 -2.97 -11.88
CA ARG A 104 -5.11 -2.12 -12.02
C ARG A 104 -6.40 -2.83 -11.67
N LEU A 105 -6.55 -4.09 -12.06
CA LEU A 105 -7.72 -4.90 -11.70
C LEU A 105 -7.84 -5.04 -10.18
N ALA A 106 -6.75 -5.37 -9.49
CA ALA A 106 -6.72 -5.47 -8.03
C ALA A 106 -7.17 -4.17 -7.37
N SER A 107 -6.64 -3.03 -7.84
CA SER A 107 -6.99 -1.71 -7.31
C SER A 107 -8.45 -1.34 -7.55
N CYS A 108 -8.99 -1.62 -8.74
CA CYS A 108 -10.40 -1.38 -9.04
C CYS A 108 -11.33 -2.22 -8.16
N PHE A 109 -10.96 -3.47 -7.86
CA PHE A 109 -11.78 -4.33 -7.00
C PHE A 109 -11.79 -3.85 -5.55
N ILE A 110 -10.63 -3.50 -4.97
CA ILE A 110 -10.61 -3.02 -3.57
C ILE A 110 -11.36 -1.69 -3.43
N ASP A 111 -11.24 -0.77 -4.40
CA ASP A 111 -11.99 0.49 -4.46
C ASP A 111 -13.50 0.23 -4.55
N SER A 112 -13.92 -0.64 -5.48
CA SER A 112 -15.33 -1.01 -5.66
C SER A 112 -15.92 -1.68 -4.42
N MET A 113 -15.17 -2.59 -3.79
CA MET A 113 -15.61 -3.24 -2.54
C MET A 113 -15.78 -2.23 -1.41
N SER A 114 -14.88 -1.23 -1.30
CA SER A 114 -15.03 -0.15 -0.33
C SER A 114 -16.26 0.70 -0.61
N THR A 115 -16.47 1.08 -1.88
CA THR A 115 -17.64 1.86 -2.32
C THR A 115 -18.96 1.13 -2.10
N LEU A 116 -18.98 -0.21 -2.24
CA LEU A 116 -20.15 -1.04 -1.98
C LEU A 116 -20.38 -1.33 -0.48
N GLY A 117 -19.45 -0.96 0.39
CA GLY A 117 -19.54 -1.21 1.83
C GLY A 117 -19.29 -2.68 2.19
N LEU A 118 -18.57 -3.43 1.36
CA LEU A 118 -18.24 -4.83 1.63
C LEU A 118 -17.09 -4.92 2.64
N ASN A 119 -17.17 -5.89 3.57
CA ASN A 119 -16.04 -6.21 4.45
C ASN A 119 -14.94 -6.90 3.63
N ALA A 120 -13.99 -6.13 3.13
CA ALA A 120 -12.95 -6.59 2.22
C ALA A 120 -11.65 -5.82 2.41
N GLU A 121 -10.52 -6.49 2.23
CA GLU A 121 -9.20 -5.85 2.28
C GLU A 121 -8.28 -6.41 1.19
N GLY A 122 -7.40 -5.53 0.68
CA GLY A 122 -6.27 -5.95 -0.13
C GLY A 122 -5.12 -6.43 0.76
N VAL A 123 -4.35 -7.40 0.29
CA VAL A 123 -3.12 -7.87 0.95
C VAL A 123 -2.01 -8.04 -0.08
N GLY A 124 -0.90 -7.36 0.13
CA GLY A 124 0.28 -7.38 -0.74
C GLY A 124 1.56 -7.07 0.01
N LEU A 125 2.61 -6.72 -0.73
CA LEU A 125 3.89 -6.29 -0.17
C LEU A 125 4.09 -4.78 -0.36
N ASN A 126 4.78 -4.18 0.60
CA ASN A 126 5.19 -2.78 0.55
C ASN A 126 6.51 -2.66 -0.23
N TYR A 127 6.43 -2.68 -1.56
CA TYR A 127 7.63 -2.48 -2.39
C TYR A 127 8.05 -1.02 -2.37
N HIS A 128 9.33 -0.77 -2.06
CA HIS A 128 9.88 0.58 -1.96
C HIS A 128 10.20 1.18 -3.33
N CYS A 129 10.69 0.37 -4.27
CA CYS A 129 11.04 0.77 -5.64
C CYS A 129 10.28 -0.13 -6.62
N GLY A 130 8.96 0.04 -6.72
CA GLY A 130 8.12 -0.80 -7.58
C GLY A 130 8.27 -0.48 -9.05
N LEU A 131 8.29 0.80 -9.42
CA LEU A 131 8.55 1.28 -10.77
C LEU A 131 9.90 2.00 -10.82
N PHE A 132 10.52 2.03 -12.01
CA PHE A 132 11.81 2.67 -12.20
C PHE A 132 11.66 4.07 -12.77
N LYS A 133 12.41 5.02 -12.22
CA LYS A 133 12.54 6.35 -12.81
C LYS A 133 13.36 6.24 -14.10
N GLN A 134 12.81 6.71 -15.20
CA GLN A 134 13.51 6.74 -16.47
C GLN A 134 14.30 8.05 -16.60
N VAL A 135 15.61 7.95 -16.82
CA VAL A 135 16.49 9.09 -17.00
C VAL A 135 17.30 8.95 -18.30
N PHE A 136 17.64 10.07 -18.93
CA PHE A 136 18.50 10.10 -20.11
C PHE A 136 19.89 10.55 -19.72
N LYS A 137 20.89 9.71 -20.00
CA LYS A 137 22.31 9.99 -19.81
C LYS A 137 23.06 9.68 -21.11
N LYS A 138 23.79 10.66 -21.66
CA LYS A 138 24.57 10.51 -22.91
C LYS A 138 23.72 9.99 -24.08
N ASN A 139 22.47 10.46 -24.22
CA ASN A 139 21.49 10.03 -25.22
C ASN A 139 21.01 8.56 -25.09
N GLU A 140 21.25 7.91 -23.97
CA GLU A 140 20.75 6.57 -23.65
C GLU A 140 19.76 6.64 -22.51
N GLN A 141 18.73 5.79 -22.57
CA GLN A 141 17.74 5.65 -21.51
C GLN A 141 18.27 4.73 -20.42
N HIS A 142 18.21 5.18 -19.18
CA HIS A 142 18.61 4.41 -17.99
C HIS A 142 17.45 4.35 -17.00
N ALA A 143 17.35 3.22 -16.30
CA ALA A 143 16.44 3.05 -15.18
C ALA A 143 17.16 3.38 -13.86
N GLU A 144 16.49 4.12 -12.99
CA GLU A 144 16.94 4.42 -11.62
C GLU A 144 15.88 4.03 -10.60
N PRO A 145 16.25 3.73 -9.34
CA PRO A 145 15.29 3.49 -8.27
C PRO A 145 14.34 4.67 -8.11
N ASN A 146 13.06 4.38 -7.94
CA ASN A 146 12.04 5.40 -7.70
C ASN A 146 11.33 5.08 -6.37
N ASN A 147 11.96 5.46 -5.26
CA ASN A 147 11.36 5.32 -3.94
C ASN A 147 10.19 6.30 -3.81
N TRP A 148 9.00 5.77 -3.56
CA TRP A 148 7.78 6.56 -3.36
C TRP A 148 7.46 6.81 -1.88
N ILE A 149 8.14 6.09 -0.96
CA ILE A 149 7.91 6.21 0.47
C ILE A 149 8.76 7.36 1.00
N GLU A 150 8.09 8.41 1.41
CA GLU A 150 8.68 9.59 2.04
C GLU A 150 8.31 9.65 3.52
N GLU A 151 8.89 10.59 4.27
CA GLU A 151 8.55 10.84 5.67
C GLU A 151 7.05 11.10 5.85
N ASN A 152 6.47 11.91 4.95
CA ASN A 152 5.02 12.13 4.89
C ASN A 152 4.45 11.26 3.76
N SER A 153 3.90 10.11 4.09
CA SER A 153 3.34 9.17 3.12
C SER A 153 1.91 8.76 3.49
N TRP A 154 1.20 8.12 2.57
CA TRP A 154 -0.13 7.56 2.80
C TRP A 154 -0.11 6.31 3.70
N LEU A 155 1.05 5.76 3.99
CA LEU A 155 1.19 4.62 4.87
C LEU A 155 0.80 4.95 6.31
N ILE A 156 0.12 4.03 6.94
CA ILE A 156 -0.30 4.07 8.34
C ILE A 156 0.34 2.85 9.00
N PRO A 157 1.36 3.03 9.86
CA PRO A 157 2.01 1.92 10.53
C PRO A 157 1.05 1.23 11.52
N THR A 158 1.25 -0.08 11.72
CA THR A 158 0.50 -0.86 12.71
C THR A 158 1.46 -1.62 13.62
N GLU A 159 0.92 -2.16 14.71
CA GLU A 159 1.69 -3.05 15.61
C GLU A 159 1.67 -4.53 15.15
N ILE A 160 1.05 -4.82 14.01
CA ILE A 160 0.95 -6.18 13.50
C ILE A 160 2.27 -6.61 12.89
N SER A 161 2.77 -7.74 13.35
CA SER A 161 4.04 -8.34 12.93
C SER A 161 3.94 -9.85 12.97
N TYR A 162 4.50 -10.52 11.97
CA TYR A 162 4.51 -11.98 11.89
C TYR A 162 5.90 -12.52 11.62
N GLU A 163 6.15 -13.73 12.13
CA GLU A 163 7.31 -14.52 11.81
C GLU A 163 7.01 -15.40 10.58
N VAL A 164 7.82 -15.27 9.53
CA VAL A 164 7.73 -16.09 8.32
C VAL A 164 8.95 -17.00 8.26
N PRO A 165 8.80 -18.30 8.58
CA PRO A 165 9.91 -19.25 8.55
C PRO A 165 10.19 -19.71 7.12
N PHE A 166 11.46 -19.65 6.73
CA PHE A 166 12.04 -20.29 5.57
C PHE A 166 12.92 -21.47 6.00
N LYS A 167 13.38 -22.27 5.06
CA LYS A 167 14.18 -23.47 5.37
C LYS A 167 15.40 -23.20 6.25
N HIS A 168 16.08 -22.06 6.07
CA HIS A 168 17.36 -21.77 6.74
C HIS A 168 17.36 -20.47 7.54
N PHE A 169 16.27 -19.73 7.55
CA PHE A 169 16.14 -18.47 8.26
C PHE A 169 14.66 -18.11 8.46
N THR A 170 14.42 -17.15 9.32
CA THR A 170 13.10 -16.56 9.54
C THR A 170 13.17 -15.07 9.23
N LEU A 171 12.12 -14.52 8.66
CA LEU A 171 11.91 -13.08 8.49
C LEU A 171 10.79 -12.62 9.43
N THR A 172 11.01 -11.49 10.08
CA THR A 172 9.97 -10.78 10.81
C THR A 172 9.38 -9.72 9.90
N SER A 173 8.08 -9.73 9.73
CA SER A 173 7.36 -8.71 8.96
C SER A 173 6.93 -7.55 9.84
N LYS A 174 6.61 -6.43 9.21
CA LYS A 174 5.79 -5.34 9.74
C LYS A 174 4.65 -5.10 8.76
N LEU A 175 3.52 -4.61 9.26
CA LEU A 175 2.36 -4.28 8.45
C LEU A 175 2.13 -2.78 8.45
N ASP A 176 2.15 -2.18 7.26
CA ASP A 176 1.64 -0.84 7.01
C ASP A 176 0.28 -0.93 6.28
N ARG A 177 -0.59 0.05 6.50
CA ARG A 177 -1.91 0.14 5.86
C ARG A 177 -2.04 1.39 5.01
N VAL A 178 -2.83 1.29 3.94
CA VAL A 178 -3.36 2.43 3.20
C VAL A 178 -4.88 2.40 3.32
N ASP A 179 -5.48 3.53 3.67
CA ASP A 179 -6.94 3.69 3.68
C ASP A 179 -7.49 3.65 2.25
N ILE A 180 -8.45 2.78 2.01
CA ILE A 180 -9.21 2.70 0.77
C ILE A 180 -10.60 3.27 1.04
N LEU A 181 -10.75 4.55 0.73
CA LEU A 181 -12.00 5.28 0.95
C LEU A 181 -13.02 4.93 -0.13
N GLY A 182 -14.23 4.57 0.26
CA GLY A 182 -15.33 4.39 -0.68
C GLY A 182 -15.87 5.74 -1.19
N TYR A 183 -16.34 5.77 -2.46
CA TYR A 183 -16.88 6.98 -3.07
C TYR A 183 -18.09 7.50 -2.29
N LYS A 184 -17.94 8.67 -1.64
CA LYS A 184 -18.95 9.31 -0.78
C LYS A 184 -19.52 8.37 0.29
N LYS A 185 -18.66 7.56 0.90
CA LYS A 185 -19.03 6.66 2.01
C LYS A 185 -18.47 7.15 3.35
N GLU A 186 -19.19 6.83 4.42
CA GLU A 186 -18.73 7.10 5.79
C GLU A 186 -17.84 5.99 6.36
N SER A 187 -17.59 4.95 5.57
CA SER A 187 -16.75 3.82 5.95
C SER A 187 -15.58 3.63 4.98
N LYS A 188 -14.61 2.83 5.39
CA LYS A 188 -13.41 2.52 4.62
C LYS A 188 -13.04 1.04 4.69
N ASN A 189 -12.16 0.63 3.79
CA ASN A 189 -11.42 -0.63 3.83
C ASN A 189 -9.91 -0.32 3.91
N TYR A 190 -9.08 -1.36 3.97
CA TYR A 190 -7.63 -1.24 3.99
C TYR A 190 -6.98 -1.99 2.83
N LEU A 191 -5.87 -1.44 2.36
CA LEU A 191 -4.82 -2.20 1.67
C LEU A 191 -3.71 -2.47 2.68
N ASN A 192 -3.54 -3.73 3.02
CA ASN A 192 -2.52 -4.21 3.95
C ASN A 192 -1.24 -4.53 3.16
N LEU A 193 -0.15 -3.89 3.53
CA LEU A 193 1.14 -3.98 2.86
C LEU A 193 2.20 -4.49 3.84
N PHE A 194 2.61 -5.73 3.66
CA PHE A 194 3.68 -6.32 4.48
C PHE A 194 5.06 -5.93 3.96
N ASP A 195 5.96 -5.66 4.88
CA ASP A 195 7.34 -5.28 4.63
C ASP A 195 8.28 -6.04 5.56
N ILE A 196 9.57 -6.11 5.21
CA ILE A 196 10.61 -6.59 6.12
C ILE A 196 11.07 -5.47 7.06
N GLN A 197 11.49 -5.83 8.28
CA GLN A 197 11.94 -4.82 9.25
C GLN A 197 13.28 -4.18 8.89
N ALA A 198 14.17 -4.92 8.22
CA ALA A 198 15.56 -4.55 8.01
C ALA A 198 15.91 -4.25 6.54
N LEU A 199 15.11 -3.42 5.87
CA LEU A 199 15.38 -3.03 4.49
C LEU A 199 16.65 -2.18 4.39
N ASN A 200 17.51 -2.47 3.39
CA ASN A 200 18.79 -1.82 3.19
C ASN A 200 18.95 -1.27 1.76
N TYR A 201 18.75 0.03 1.58
CA TYR A 201 18.94 0.70 0.29
C TYR A 201 20.41 0.74 -0.19
N ASN A 202 21.38 0.56 0.72
CA ASN A 202 22.80 0.54 0.36
C ASN A 202 23.20 -0.71 -0.44
N LEU A 203 22.28 -1.65 -0.63
CA LEU A 203 22.48 -2.80 -1.51
C LEU A 203 22.38 -2.46 -3.00
N ILE A 204 21.81 -1.29 -3.35
CA ILE A 204 21.75 -0.81 -4.72
C ILE A 204 23.15 -0.34 -5.15
N GLU A 205 23.69 -0.97 -6.18
CA GLU A 205 25.06 -0.75 -6.66
C GLU A 205 25.09 0.30 -7.77
N THR A 206 24.34 0.07 -8.84
CA THR A 206 24.26 0.99 -9.98
C THR A 206 22.90 0.87 -10.66
N GLY A 207 22.22 2.00 -10.86
CA GLY A 207 20.90 2.00 -11.47
C GLY A 207 19.92 1.15 -10.67
N ILE A 208 19.49 0.02 -11.21
CA ILE A 208 18.58 -0.92 -10.56
C ILE A 208 19.26 -2.23 -10.14
N GLU A 209 20.57 -2.31 -10.30
CA GLU A 209 21.36 -3.48 -9.89
C GLU A 209 21.57 -3.50 -8.38
N PHE A 210 21.40 -4.67 -7.76
CA PHE A 210 21.59 -4.88 -6.35
C PHE A 210 21.95 -6.32 -6.01
N ASN A 211 22.48 -6.53 -4.82
CA ASN A 211 22.83 -7.86 -4.34
C ASN A 211 21.58 -8.67 -3.98
N LYS A 212 21.11 -9.53 -4.89
CA LYS A 212 19.91 -10.35 -4.77
C LYS A 212 20.01 -11.45 -3.70
N THR A 213 21.22 -11.81 -3.24
CA THR A 213 21.40 -12.88 -2.23
C THR A 213 21.10 -12.44 -0.79
N LYS A 214 21.01 -11.15 -0.56
CA LYS A 214 20.75 -10.55 0.76
C LYS A 214 19.25 -10.49 1.09
N ILE A 215 18.56 -11.61 1.00
CA ILE A 215 17.09 -11.72 1.12
C ILE A 215 16.55 -11.02 2.37
N LYS A 216 17.25 -11.11 3.51
CA LYS A 216 16.81 -10.47 4.76
C LYS A 216 16.81 -8.95 4.72
N GLU A 217 17.47 -8.35 3.73
CA GLU A 217 17.69 -6.91 3.62
C GLU A 217 17.10 -6.32 2.32
N ASN A 218 16.66 -7.15 1.36
CA ASN A 218 16.24 -6.70 0.03
C ASN A 218 14.87 -7.20 -0.44
N LEU A 219 14.19 -8.04 0.32
CA LEU A 219 13.00 -8.76 -0.13
C LEU A 219 11.91 -7.83 -0.68
N THR A 220 11.68 -6.69 -0.06
CA THR A 220 10.67 -5.70 -0.46
C THR A 220 11.27 -4.48 -1.17
N LEU A 221 12.56 -4.54 -1.56
CA LEU A 221 13.24 -3.40 -2.19
C LEU A 221 12.66 -3.09 -3.58
N PHE A 222 12.57 -4.10 -4.46
CA PHE A 222 12.06 -3.97 -5.82
C PHE A 222 10.88 -4.91 -6.09
N LEU A 223 9.83 -4.40 -6.72
CA LEU A 223 8.73 -5.22 -7.25
C LEU A 223 9.18 -6.07 -8.43
N TYR A 224 10.01 -5.51 -9.30
CA TYR A 224 10.55 -6.17 -10.50
C TYR A 224 12.08 -6.27 -10.44
N PRO A 225 12.64 -7.14 -9.56
CA PRO A 225 14.05 -7.43 -9.63
C PRO A 225 14.36 -8.15 -10.94
N ASP A 226 15.56 -7.95 -11.47
CA ASP A 226 16.03 -8.78 -12.59
C ASP A 226 16.04 -10.25 -12.16
N ASP A 227 15.23 -11.08 -12.81
CA ASP A 227 15.05 -12.50 -12.54
C ASP A 227 15.61 -13.40 -13.67
N SER A 228 16.51 -12.86 -14.49
CA SER A 228 17.22 -13.59 -15.54
C SER A 228 18.25 -14.60 -15.01
N ASP A 229 18.60 -14.51 -13.73
CA ASP A 229 19.50 -15.43 -13.04
C ASP A 229 18.80 -16.20 -11.89
N LYS A 230 19.45 -17.28 -11.41
CA LYS A 230 18.91 -18.11 -10.32
C LYS A 230 18.65 -17.36 -9.01
N ASN A 231 19.41 -16.32 -8.71
CA ASN A 231 19.22 -15.53 -7.49
C ASN A 231 17.98 -14.65 -7.62
N GLY A 232 17.74 -14.07 -8.78
CA GLY A 232 16.54 -13.32 -9.08
C GLY A 232 15.30 -14.20 -9.06
N GLU A 233 15.33 -15.38 -9.72
CA GLU A 233 14.23 -16.37 -9.64
C GLU A 233 13.92 -16.74 -8.18
N LEU A 234 14.96 -17.02 -7.37
CA LEU A 234 14.81 -17.37 -5.97
C LEU A 234 14.23 -16.21 -5.14
N LEU A 235 14.70 -14.97 -5.39
CA LEU A 235 14.15 -13.78 -4.73
C LEU A 235 12.64 -13.64 -5.01
N ARG A 236 12.21 -13.86 -6.26
CA ARG A 236 10.77 -13.85 -6.62
C ARG A 236 9.97 -14.88 -5.83
N ILE A 237 10.50 -16.08 -5.65
CA ILE A 237 9.86 -17.14 -4.85
C ILE A 237 9.76 -16.71 -3.39
N TYR A 238 10.82 -16.12 -2.81
CA TYR A 238 10.81 -15.62 -1.45
C TYR A 238 9.81 -14.48 -1.25
N GLN A 239 9.72 -13.54 -2.19
CA GLN A 239 8.71 -12.48 -2.15
C GLN A 239 7.30 -13.05 -2.10
N GLN A 240 6.98 -14.00 -2.96
CA GLN A 240 5.67 -14.62 -3.03
C GLN A 240 5.32 -15.39 -1.75
N TYR A 241 6.25 -16.22 -1.25
CA TYR A 241 6.03 -16.98 -0.02
C TYR A 241 5.87 -16.06 1.18
N PHE A 242 6.70 -15.02 1.30
CA PHE A 242 6.58 -14.03 2.37
C PHE A 242 5.21 -13.33 2.35
N MET A 243 4.74 -12.93 1.19
CA MET A 243 3.42 -12.31 1.03
C MET A 243 2.29 -13.25 1.47
N VAL A 244 2.27 -14.47 0.96
CA VAL A 244 1.14 -15.39 1.24
C VAL A 244 1.15 -15.91 2.66
N SER A 245 2.32 -16.11 3.29
CA SER A 245 2.42 -16.52 4.68
C SER A 245 1.90 -15.42 5.62
N ASN A 246 2.27 -14.17 5.38
CA ASN A 246 1.72 -13.03 6.11
C ASN A 246 0.20 -12.88 5.92
N ALA A 247 -0.27 -13.00 4.68
CA ALA A 247 -1.70 -12.94 4.37
C ALA A 247 -2.50 -14.05 5.08
N ALA A 248 -1.96 -15.27 5.12
CA ALA A 248 -2.60 -16.40 5.77
C ALA A 248 -2.65 -16.22 7.30
N GLN A 249 -1.57 -15.73 7.92
CA GLN A 249 -1.53 -15.44 9.35
C GLN A 249 -2.53 -14.34 9.72
N LEU A 250 -2.53 -13.21 8.97
CA LEU A 250 -3.50 -12.13 9.17
C LEU A 250 -4.96 -12.62 9.06
N LEU A 251 -5.24 -13.44 8.05
CA LEU A 251 -6.58 -14.01 7.84
C LEU A 251 -7.01 -14.87 9.03
N ILE A 252 -6.14 -15.73 9.53
CA ILE A 252 -6.40 -16.62 10.66
C ILE A 252 -6.67 -15.81 11.93
N ASP A 253 -5.79 -14.87 12.26
CA ASP A 253 -5.93 -14.03 13.45
C ASP A 253 -7.22 -13.24 13.44
N GLU A 254 -7.51 -12.56 12.33
CA GLU A 254 -8.75 -11.78 12.21
C GLU A 254 -10.01 -12.66 12.16
N ALA A 255 -9.94 -13.91 11.66
CA ALA A 255 -11.07 -14.81 11.71
C ALA A 255 -11.35 -15.26 13.16
N ILE A 256 -10.30 -15.55 13.94
CA ILE A 256 -10.41 -15.90 15.36
C ILE A 256 -11.01 -14.71 16.14
N GLU A 257 -10.53 -13.48 15.90
CA GLU A 257 -11.08 -12.28 16.52
C GLU A 257 -12.58 -12.08 16.24
N ARG A 258 -13.05 -12.50 15.06
CA ARG A 258 -14.48 -12.49 14.69
C ARG A 258 -15.26 -13.69 15.21
N GLY A 259 -14.63 -14.61 15.93
CA GLY A 259 -15.27 -15.74 16.60
C GLY A 259 -15.17 -17.10 15.87
N SER A 260 -14.29 -17.23 14.87
CA SER A 260 -14.00 -18.52 14.22
C SER A 260 -13.29 -19.47 15.20
N ASN A 261 -13.65 -20.74 15.15
CA ASN A 261 -12.92 -21.83 15.80
C ASN A 261 -11.97 -22.58 14.85
N LEU A 262 -11.71 -22.01 13.68
CA LEU A 262 -10.92 -22.51 12.55
C LEU A 262 -11.55 -23.67 11.75
N HIS A 263 -12.40 -24.52 12.34
CA HIS A 263 -13.16 -25.53 11.59
C HIS A 263 -14.25 -24.92 10.71
N ASP A 264 -14.71 -23.72 11.07
CA ASP A 264 -15.71 -22.94 10.35
C ASP A 264 -15.09 -21.72 9.61
N LEU A 265 -13.80 -21.76 9.32
CA LEU A 265 -13.05 -20.63 8.71
C LEU A 265 -13.71 -20.11 7.43
N ALA A 266 -14.32 -20.99 6.62
CA ALA A 266 -15.04 -20.63 5.39
C ALA A 266 -16.26 -19.71 5.64
N ASP A 267 -16.80 -19.68 6.85
CA ASP A 267 -17.87 -18.75 7.22
C ASP A 267 -17.36 -17.34 7.53
N TYR A 268 -16.07 -17.21 7.83
CA TYR A 268 -15.43 -15.96 8.25
C TYR A 268 -14.51 -15.36 7.20
N ALA A 269 -13.99 -16.17 6.29
CA ALA A 269 -13.02 -15.74 5.31
C ALA A 269 -13.35 -16.21 3.88
N TYR A 270 -13.13 -15.35 2.92
CA TYR A 270 -13.10 -15.65 1.50
C TYR A 270 -11.79 -15.11 0.92
N VAL A 271 -11.04 -15.97 0.26
CA VAL A 271 -9.74 -15.60 -0.35
C VAL A 271 -9.92 -15.45 -1.85
N GLN A 272 -9.69 -14.26 -2.35
CA GLN A 272 -9.56 -13.98 -3.77
C GLN A 272 -8.08 -13.87 -4.11
N ILE A 273 -7.63 -14.68 -5.04
CA ILE A 273 -6.25 -14.70 -5.53
C ILE A 273 -6.21 -14.00 -6.88
N ASN A 274 -5.38 -13.00 -7.00
CA ASN A 274 -5.16 -12.29 -8.24
C ASN A 274 -3.87 -12.81 -8.89
N ASP A 275 -3.99 -13.59 -9.96
CA ASP A 275 -2.91 -14.34 -10.60
C ASP A 275 -2.57 -15.69 -9.92
N THR A 276 -1.69 -16.46 -10.57
CA THR A 276 -1.29 -17.82 -10.15
C THR A 276 -0.29 -17.83 -9.00
N HIS A 277 0.55 -16.80 -8.88
CA HIS A 277 1.61 -16.73 -7.86
C HIS A 277 1.09 -16.78 -6.42
N PRO A 278 0.07 -16.00 -6.01
CA PRO A 278 -0.50 -16.10 -4.68
C PRO A 278 -1.24 -17.42 -4.38
N SER A 279 -1.37 -18.35 -5.34
CA SER A 279 -1.95 -19.68 -5.09
C SER A 279 -1.20 -20.47 -4.02
N MET A 280 0.05 -20.12 -3.73
CA MET A 280 0.82 -20.64 -2.60
C MET A 280 0.14 -20.42 -1.25
N VAL A 281 -0.83 -19.51 -1.14
CA VAL A 281 -1.61 -19.31 0.10
C VAL A 281 -2.39 -20.59 0.48
N ILE A 282 -2.80 -21.40 -0.49
CA ILE A 282 -3.57 -22.63 -0.23
C ILE A 282 -2.75 -23.64 0.59
N PRO A 283 -1.55 -24.11 0.15
CA PRO A 283 -0.73 -24.99 0.97
C PRO A 283 -0.23 -24.32 2.26
N GLU A 284 -0.03 -23.01 2.28
CA GLU A 284 0.38 -22.31 3.51
C GLU A 284 -0.73 -22.28 4.56
N LEU A 285 -1.99 -22.05 4.16
CA LEU A 285 -3.14 -22.18 5.06
C LEU A 285 -3.26 -23.60 5.61
N ILE A 286 -3.11 -24.62 4.76
CA ILE A 286 -3.13 -26.03 5.23
C ILE A 286 -2.02 -26.23 6.26
N ARG A 287 -0.80 -25.77 5.99
CA ARG A 287 0.33 -25.90 6.92
C ARG A 287 0.07 -25.22 8.27
N LEU A 288 -0.53 -24.03 8.27
CA LEU A 288 -0.83 -23.27 9.49
C LEU A 288 -1.99 -23.88 10.29
N LEU A 289 -3.01 -24.41 9.62
CA LEU A 289 -4.20 -25.01 10.25
C LEU A 289 -3.97 -26.45 10.75
N THR A 290 -2.88 -27.10 10.34
CA THR A 290 -2.56 -28.48 10.75
C THR A 290 -1.42 -28.58 11.79
N LYS A 291 -0.92 -27.46 12.26
CA LYS A 291 0.05 -27.36 13.37
C LYS A 291 -0.65 -27.32 14.71
#